data_349c340774c567a22572e11b58f0371f
#
_entry.id   349c340774c567a22572e11b58f0371f
#
_cell.length_a   1.000
_cell.length_b   1.000
_cell.length_c   1.000
_cell.angle_alpha   90.00
_cell.angle_beta   90.00
_cell.angle_gamma   90.00
#
_symmetry.space_group_name_H-M   'P 1'
#
loop_
_entity.id
_entity.type
_entity.pdbx_description
1 polymer ?
#
loop_
_entity_poly.entity_id
_entity_poly.type
_entity_poly.pdbx_seq_one_letter_code
_entity_poly.pdbx_strand_id
1 'polypeptide(L)'
;RVIVGAGQINFGSPEGPWNHSIRLERKLGPRLHVVALIDPVRENAEKVLRQKRASSAMSSYRDTAVYPDMHAYLATVTSDTRPHVVWIGSPPAFRGSMHEGCDIEKMLADALPGVGVFLEKPVSTSSVGDVMDVDRYIDGKLGPVSVGYMLRYLRVSQKLKQIISDNRLRVMAVNARYVIAYEHLTKQWWWNKSQSLGPVIEQATHFCDLARYFGGEVELDSIIAHSLEHFESPSGLSKLAFDEEACIPAEERVPRVTSATWKYESGAVGSLMHVIALHGRDFFTEIDVFADGYSLRLCDAYNAPVLYVRRPGDDREEVYKYDDDDPFFSEVAGMIDAVEDPSQRHRILTSYDDAARTYAFTWAIRRASEACVAARHRSP
;
A
#
# COMPACT_ATOMS: atom_id res chain seq x y z
N ARG A 1 9.14 -14.12 -15.49
CA ARG A 1 8.26 -13.42 -14.54
C ARG A 1 6.82 -13.59 -15.00
N VAL A 2 5.89 -13.53 -14.08
CA VAL A 2 4.44 -13.49 -14.36
C VAL A 2 3.89 -12.17 -13.82
N ILE A 3 3.01 -11.52 -14.57
CA ILE A 3 2.32 -10.32 -14.14
C ILE A 3 0.82 -10.62 -14.05
N VAL A 4 0.20 -10.28 -12.93
CA VAL A 4 -1.22 -10.42 -12.67
C VAL A 4 -1.86 -9.04 -12.63
N GLY A 5 -2.81 -8.79 -13.54
CA GLY A 5 -3.47 -7.52 -13.76
C GLY A 5 -2.81 -6.68 -14.85
N ALA A 6 -3.55 -6.39 -15.93
CA ALA A 6 -3.16 -5.49 -17.01
C ALA A 6 -3.52 -4.02 -16.72
N GLY A 7 -3.72 -3.69 -15.44
CA GLY A 7 -4.15 -2.37 -14.98
C GLY A 7 -3.03 -1.34 -14.87
N GLN A 8 -3.44 -0.14 -14.45
CA GLN A 8 -2.59 1.06 -14.39
C GLN A 8 -1.38 0.90 -13.47
N ILE A 9 -1.52 0.22 -12.34
CA ILE A 9 -0.41 0.04 -11.39
C ILE A 9 0.77 -0.72 -12.03
N ASN A 10 0.49 -1.69 -12.87
CA ASN A 10 1.51 -2.47 -13.55
C ASN A 10 2.05 -1.79 -14.82
N PHE A 11 1.19 -1.08 -15.59
CA PHE A 11 1.55 -0.65 -16.95
C PHE A 11 1.48 0.86 -17.18
N GLY A 12 1.22 1.65 -16.15
CA GLY A 12 1.23 3.11 -16.21
C GLY A 12 -0.14 3.75 -16.06
N SER A 13 -0.14 4.93 -15.43
CA SER A 13 -1.32 5.74 -15.17
C SER A 13 -1.06 7.22 -15.42
N PRO A 14 -2.05 7.98 -15.93
CA PRO A 14 -1.98 9.43 -15.95
C PRO A 14 -2.24 10.07 -14.56
N GLU A 15 -2.69 9.28 -13.58
CA GLU A 15 -3.06 9.76 -12.25
C GLU A 15 -1.87 9.77 -11.27
N GLY A 16 -0.78 9.08 -11.60
CA GLY A 16 0.39 9.00 -10.73
C GLY A 16 1.54 8.21 -11.34
N PRO A 17 2.66 8.07 -10.63
CA PRO A 17 3.89 7.46 -11.13
C PRO A 17 3.84 5.93 -11.18
N TRP A 18 2.65 5.35 -11.15
CA TRP A 18 2.45 3.90 -11.11
C TRP A 18 2.85 3.26 -12.44
N ASN A 19 3.81 2.38 -12.42
CA ASN A 19 4.21 1.57 -13.56
C ASN A 19 5.29 0.56 -13.15
N HIS A 20 4.88 -0.58 -12.60
CA HIS A 20 5.83 -1.62 -12.19
C HIS A 20 6.59 -2.23 -13.37
N SER A 21 5.94 -2.37 -14.55
CA SER A 21 6.58 -2.96 -15.71
C SER A 21 7.83 -2.22 -16.16
N ILE A 22 7.79 -0.88 -16.19
CA ILE A 22 8.96 -0.05 -16.56
C ILE A 22 10.10 -0.20 -15.54
N ARG A 23 9.77 -0.37 -14.27
CA ARG A 23 10.75 -0.55 -13.20
C ARG A 23 11.39 -1.94 -13.24
N LEU A 24 10.62 -2.97 -13.57
CA LEU A 24 11.13 -4.30 -13.84
C LEU A 24 12.05 -4.30 -15.07
N GLU A 25 11.65 -3.61 -16.15
CA GLU A 25 12.46 -3.42 -17.36
C GLU A 25 13.79 -2.73 -17.03
N ARG A 26 13.74 -1.65 -16.26
CA ARG A 26 14.94 -0.91 -15.80
C ARG A 26 15.85 -1.75 -14.92
N LYS A 27 15.29 -2.54 -13.98
CA LYS A 27 16.06 -3.38 -13.05
C LYS A 27 16.72 -4.57 -13.73
N LEU A 28 15.98 -5.23 -14.62
CA LEU A 28 16.41 -6.51 -15.18
C LEU A 28 17.03 -6.38 -16.59
N GLY A 29 16.65 -5.34 -17.34
CA GLY A 29 17.10 -5.17 -18.73
C GLY A 29 16.85 -6.41 -19.58
N PRO A 30 17.84 -6.91 -20.33
CA PRO A 30 17.71 -8.11 -21.17
C PRO A 30 17.40 -9.41 -20.41
N ARG A 31 17.56 -9.44 -19.10
CA ARG A 31 17.23 -10.61 -18.24
C ARG A 31 15.73 -10.71 -17.94
N LEU A 32 14.95 -9.69 -18.28
CA LEU A 32 13.50 -9.72 -18.08
C LEU A 32 12.84 -10.59 -19.16
N HIS A 33 12.16 -11.64 -18.72
CA HIS A 33 11.26 -12.43 -19.54
C HIS A 33 9.92 -12.54 -18.83
N VAL A 34 8.90 -11.93 -19.41
CA VAL A 34 7.51 -12.03 -18.94
C VAL A 34 6.86 -13.18 -19.69
N VAL A 35 6.67 -14.30 -19.01
CA VAL A 35 6.14 -15.53 -19.63
C VAL A 35 4.62 -15.52 -19.70
N ALA A 36 3.96 -14.85 -18.74
CA ALA A 36 2.50 -14.75 -18.71
C ALA A 36 2.03 -13.39 -18.23
N LEU A 37 0.92 -12.93 -18.80
CA LEU A 37 0.09 -11.83 -18.31
C LEU A 37 -1.30 -12.40 -18.03
N ILE A 38 -1.76 -12.24 -16.78
CA ILE A 38 -3.05 -12.77 -16.32
C ILE A 38 -4.00 -11.60 -16.12
N ASP A 39 -5.10 -11.58 -16.86
CA ASP A 39 -6.15 -10.58 -16.72
C ASP A 39 -7.47 -11.16 -17.25
N PRO A 40 -8.59 -11.08 -16.50
CA PRO A 40 -9.88 -11.60 -16.94
C PRO A 40 -10.41 -10.88 -18.19
N VAL A 41 -9.99 -9.63 -18.43
CA VAL A 41 -10.35 -8.87 -19.62
C VAL A 41 -9.22 -8.99 -20.65
N ARG A 42 -9.31 -10.00 -21.50
CA ARG A 42 -8.30 -10.31 -22.53
C ARG A 42 -7.89 -9.09 -23.36
N GLU A 43 -8.84 -8.23 -23.70
CA GLU A 43 -8.58 -7.03 -24.50
C GLU A 43 -7.60 -6.07 -23.80
N ASN A 44 -7.70 -5.89 -22.47
CA ASN A 44 -6.77 -5.09 -21.68
C ASN A 44 -5.35 -5.66 -21.76
N ALA A 45 -5.21 -6.97 -21.55
CA ALA A 45 -3.93 -7.67 -21.63
C ALA A 45 -3.30 -7.54 -23.03
N GLU A 46 -4.06 -7.78 -24.08
CA GLU A 46 -3.58 -7.66 -25.46
C GLU A 46 -3.21 -6.23 -25.83
N LYS A 47 -3.95 -5.23 -25.34
CA LYS A 47 -3.65 -3.80 -25.54
C LYS A 47 -2.27 -3.45 -24.95
N VAL A 48 -2.01 -3.80 -23.69
CA VAL A 48 -0.72 -3.49 -23.05
C VAL A 48 0.42 -4.28 -23.69
N LEU A 49 0.22 -5.54 -24.08
CA LEU A 49 1.23 -6.33 -24.77
C LEU A 49 1.58 -5.76 -26.15
N ARG A 50 0.59 -5.27 -26.92
CA ARG A 50 0.86 -4.57 -28.19
C ARG A 50 1.78 -3.36 -27.95
N GLN A 51 1.50 -2.54 -26.92
CA GLN A 51 2.33 -1.39 -26.56
C GLN A 51 3.76 -1.81 -26.18
N LYS A 52 3.90 -2.83 -25.32
CA LYS A 52 5.22 -3.34 -24.89
C LYS A 52 6.02 -3.95 -26.05
N ARG A 53 5.37 -4.71 -26.95
CA ARG A 53 6.00 -5.28 -28.13
C ARG A 53 6.39 -4.22 -29.18
N ALA A 54 5.81 -3.03 -29.12
CA ALA A 54 6.19 -1.88 -29.97
C ALA A 54 7.21 -0.95 -29.30
N SER A 55 7.69 -1.27 -28.10
CA SER A 55 8.65 -0.47 -27.33
C SER A 55 10.06 -1.06 -27.35
N SER A 56 11.00 -0.36 -26.71
CA SER A 56 12.37 -0.86 -26.48
C SER A 56 12.42 -2.15 -25.63
N ALA A 57 11.35 -2.46 -24.88
CA ALA A 57 11.22 -3.66 -24.08
C ALA A 57 10.65 -4.88 -24.84
N MET A 58 10.52 -4.81 -26.17
CA MET A 58 9.92 -5.84 -27.02
C MET A 58 10.42 -7.26 -26.70
N SER A 59 11.71 -7.42 -26.50
CA SER A 59 12.31 -8.74 -26.23
C SER A 59 11.79 -9.40 -24.96
N SER A 60 11.48 -8.59 -23.95
CA SER A 60 10.97 -9.07 -22.66
C SER A 60 9.55 -9.61 -22.71
N TYR A 61 8.75 -9.15 -23.70
CA TYR A 61 7.32 -9.47 -23.83
C TYR A 61 6.97 -10.25 -25.11
N ARG A 62 7.98 -10.61 -25.92
CA ARG A 62 7.76 -11.26 -27.24
C ARG A 62 6.85 -12.46 -27.12
N ASP A 63 7.17 -13.36 -26.21
CA ASP A 63 6.55 -14.67 -26.07
C ASP A 63 5.55 -14.74 -24.90
N THR A 64 5.14 -13.57 -24.37
CA THR A 64 4.18 -13.50 -23.27
C THR A 64 2.83 -14.05 -23.70
N ALA A 65 2.37 -15.10 -23.02
CA ALA A 65 1.03 -15.66 -23.17
C ALA A 65 0.01 -14.91 -22.28
N VAL A 66 -1.25 -14.87 -22.70
CA VAL A 66 -2.35 -14.25 -21.97
C VAL A 66 -3.25 -15.33 -21.39
N TYR A 67 -3.55 -15.22 -20.08
CA TYR A 67 -4.44 -16.13 -19.36
C TYR A 67 -5.59 -15.34 -18.70
N PRO A 68 -6.80 -15.91 -18.63
CA PRO A 68 -7.95 -15.25 -18.00
C PRO A 68 -7.82 -15.20 -16.48
N ASP A 69 -7.19 -16.19 -15.87
CA ASP A 69 -7.06 -16.36 -14.42
C ASP A 69 -5.82 -17.17 -14.03
N MET A 70 -5.56 -17.28 -12.75
CA MET A 70 -4.42 -18.00 -12.20
C MET A 70 -4.53 -19.52 -12.42
N HIS A 71 -5.73 -20.10 -12.36
CA HIS A 71 -5.93 -21.53 -12.58
C HIS A 71 -5.51 -21.94 -13.99
N ALA A 72 -5.98 -21.18 -14.99
CA ALA A 72 -5.62 -21.43 -16.39
C ALA A 72 -4.11 -21.33 -16.64
N TYR A 73 -3.45 -20.37 -15.99
CA TYR A 73 -1.99 -20.26 -16.06
C TYR A 73 -1.29 -21.46 -15.42
N LEU A 74 -1.64 -21.79 -14.16
CA LEU A 74 -0.98 -22.85 -13.39
C LEU A 74 -1.12 -24.22 -14.06
N ALA A 75 -2.22 -24.49 -14.78
CA ALA A 75 -2.42 -25.71 -15.57
C ALA A 75 -1.41 -25.86 -16.71
N THR A 76 -0.70 -24.81 -17.12
CA THR A 76 0.27 -24.82 -18.24
C THR A 76 1.73 -24.77 -17.78
N VAL A 77 1.98 -24.56 -16.48
CA VAL A 77 3.35 -24.41 -15.94
C VAL A 77 4.08 -25.76 -15.95
N THR A 78 5.28 -25.74 -16.49
CA THR A 78 6.23 -26.86 -16.46
C THR A 78 7.48 -26.45 -15.67
N SER A 79 8.41 -27.39 -15.43
CA SER A 79 9.73 -27.09 -14.86
C SER A 79 10.45 -25.96 -15.62
N ASP A 80 10.36 -25.98 -16.94
CA ASP A 80 11.09 -25.05 -17.82
C ASP A 80 10.45 -23.67 -17.91
N THR A 81 9.14 -23.60 -17.66
CA THR A 81 8.35 -22.33 -17.71
C THR A 81 8.07 -21.76 -16.33
N ARG A 82 8.56 -22.41 -15.27
CA ARG A 82 8.37 -21.97 -13.89
C ARG A 82 8.88 -20.55 -13.65
N PRO A 83 8.06 -19.62 -13.14
CA PRO A 83 8.50 -18.26 -12.87
C PRO A 83 9.36 -18.19 -11.60
N HIS A 84 10.30 -17.24 -11.56
CA HIS A 84 11.02 -16.92 -10.33
C HIS A 84 10.24 -15.93 -9.45
N VAL A 85 9.40 -15.10 -10.07
CA VAL A 85 8.60 -14.09 -9.39
C VAL A 85 7.23 -13.97 -10.05
N VAL A 86 6.19 -13.86 -9.23
CA VAL A 86 4.84 -13.45 -9.61
C VAL A 86 4.57 -12.05 -9.08
N TRP A 87 4.19 -11.14 -9.97
CA TRP A 87 3.94 -9.74 -9.71
C TRP A 87 2.45 -9.44 -9.73
N ILE A 88 1.82 -9.21 -8.57
CA ILE A 88 0.37 -9.10 -8.42
C ILE A 88 -0.03 -7.64 -8.26
N GLY A 89 -0.58 -7.03 -9.30
CA GLY A 89 -1.18 -5.69 -9.32
C GLY A 89 -2.68 -5.72 -9.61
N SER A 90 -3.33 -6.87 -9.47
CA SER A 90 -4.79 -7.00 -9.54
C SER A 90 -5.46 -6.35 -8.32
N PRO A 91 -6.76 -5.98 -8.40
CA PRO A 91 -7.49 -5.47 -7.24
C PRO A 91 -7.43 -6.41 -6.03
N PRO A 92 -7.46 -5.89 -4.80
CA PRO A 92 -7.31 -6.69 -3.58
C PRO A 92 -8.47 -7.67 -3.32
N ALA A 93 -9.59 -7.55 -4.04
CA ALA A 93 -10.74 -8.45 -3.94
C ALA A 93 -10.45 -9.89 -4.41
N PHE A 94 -9.36 -10.11 -5.15
CA PHE A 94 -8.99 -11.42 -5.68
C PHE A 94 -7.91 -12.13 -4.87
N ARG A 95 -7.56 -11.64 -3.70
CA ARG A 95 -6.45 -12.12 -2.88
C ARG A 95 -6.65 -11.96 -1.38
N GLY A 96 -5.72 -12.51 -0.61
CA GLY A 96 -5.64 -12.34 0.84
C GLY A 96 -6.72 -13.10 1.61
N SER A 97 -7.22 -14.22 1.07
CA SER A 97 -8.13 -15.14 1.75
C SER A 97 -7.80 -16.57 1.35
N MET A 98 -8.31 -17.55 2.12
CA MET A 98 -8.23 -18.97 1.80
C MET A 98 -9.42 -19.44 0.95
N HIS A 99 -10.40 -18.57 0.69
CA HIS A 99 -11.60 -18.86 -0.09
C HIS A 99 -11.34 -18.80 -1.58
N GLU A 100 -11.92 -19.74 -2.33
CA GLU A 100 -11.83 -19.80 -3.80
C GLU A 100 -12.22 -18.45 -4.43
N GLY A 101 -11.42 -18.01 -5.40
CA GLY A 101 -11.56 -16.71 -6.08
C GLY A 101 -10.85 -15.54 -5.38
N CYS A 102 -10.42 -15.70 -4.12
CA CYS A 102 -9.66 -14.71 -3.37
C CYS A 102 -8.36 -15.29 -2.80
N ASP A 103 -7.86 -16.39 -3.36
CA ASP A 103 -6.84 -17.29 -2.80
C ASP A 103 -5.56 -17.38 -3.65
N ILE A 104 -5.22 -16.34 -4.37
CA ILE A 104 -4.04 -16.34 -5.27
C ILE A 104 -2.77 -16.77 -4.54
N GLU A 105 -2.52 -16.26 -3.32
CA GLU A 105 -1.33 -16.58 -2.53
C GLU A 105 -1.27 -18.07 -2.19
N LYS A 106 -2.41 -18.63 -1.80
CA LYS A 106 -2.55 -20.07 -1.52
C LYS A 106 -2.28 -20.90 -2.77
N MET A 107 -2.88 -20.54 -3.91
CA MET A 107 -2.66 -21.22 -5.19
C MET A 107 -1.17 -21.22 -5.58
N LEU A 108 -0.48 -20.10 -5.39
CA LEU A 108 0.95 -19.98 -5.66
C LEU A 108 1.79 -20.83 -4.70
N ALA A 109 1.45 -20.84 -3.42
CA ALA A 109 2.15 -21.65 -2.42
C ALA A 109 2.03 -23.16 -2.70
N ASP A 110 0.85 -23.60 -3.17
CA ASP A 110 0.58 -25.00 -3.50
C ASP A 110 1.26 -25.44 -4.82
N ALA A 111 1.14 -24.63 -5.86
CA ALA A 111 1.60 -25.00 -7.20
C ALA A 111 3.08 -24.62 -7.48
N LEU A 112 3.56 -23.56 -6.85
CA LEU A 112 4.87 -22.97 -7.11
C LEU A 112 5.66 -22.72 -5.80
N PRO A 113 5.88 -23.73 -4.96
CA PRO A 113 6.57 -23.54 -3.67
C PRO A 113 7.97 -22.91 -3.90
N GLY A 114 8.31 -21.90 -3.10
CA GLY A 114 9.57 -21.15 -3.23
C GLY A 114 9.55 -20.03 -4.28
N VAL A 115 8.45 -19.79 -5.00
CA VAL A 115 8.34 -18.64 -5.90
C VAL A 115 8.32 -17.33 -5.10
N GLY A 116 9.03 -16.30 -5.59
CA GLY A 116 8.92 -14.96 -5.04
C GLY A 116 7.59 -14.30 -5.42
N VAL A 117 6.98 -13.56 -4.50
CA VAL A 117 5.70 -12.89 -4.76
C VAL A 117 5.79 -11.41 -4.36
N PHE A 118 5.50 -10.54 -5.30
CA PHE A 118 5.17 -9.14 -5.01
C PHE A 118 3.67 -8.93 -5.14
N LEU A 119 3.07 -8.22 -4.19
CA LEU A 119 1.67 -7.85 -4.27
C LEU A 119 1.43 -6.41 -3.82
N GLU A 120 0.48 -5.75 -4.48
CA GLU A 120 0.07 -4.39 -4.14
C GLU A 120 -0.76 -4.34 -2.84
N LYS A 121 -0.69 -3.19 -2.18
CA LYS A 121 -1.54 -2.86 -1.04
C LYS A 121 -2.98 -2.48 -1.51
N PRO A 122 -4.01 -2.58 -0.64
CA PRO A 122 -4.02 -3.39 0.56
C PRO A 122 -3.96 -4.88 0.23
N VAL A 123 -3.51 -5.71 1.18
CA VAL A 123 -3.31 -7.14 0.92
C VAL A 123 -4.59 -7.88 0.56
N SER A 124 -5.75 -7.39 1.00
CA SER A 124 -7.06 -8.04 0.81
C SER A 124 -8.22 -7.05 0.93
N THR A 125 -9.43 -7.52 0.60
CA THR A 125 -10.71 -6.94 1.04
C THR A 125 -11.45 -7.84 2.03
N SER A 126 -10.89 -8.99 2.36
CA SER A 126 -11.47 -9.98 3.29
C SER A 126 -11.27 -9.58 4.75
N SER A 127 -11.73 -10.43 5.67
CA SER A 127 -11.54 -10.19 7.10
C SER A 127 -10.06 -10.19 7.51
N VAL A 128 -9.75 -9.55 8.63
CA VAL A 128 -8.40 -9.61 9.21
C VAL A 128 -8.00 -11.06 9.52
N GLY A 129 -8.95 -11.88 9.97
CA GLY A 129 -8.73 -13.31 10.23
C GLY A 129 -8.26 -14.06 8.98
N ASP A 130 -8.93 -13.84 7.84
CA ASP A 130 -8.55 -14.46 6.56
C ASP A 130 -7.12 -14.09 6.16
N VAL A 131 -6.75 -12.80 6.30
CA VAL A 131 -5.40 -12.31 5.96
C VAL A 131 -4.35 -12.98 6.85
N MET A 132 -4.62 -13.13 8.15
CA MET A 132 -3.73 -13.82 9.07
C MET A 132 -3.64 -15.33 8.78
N ASP A 133 -4.72 -15.94 8.28
CA ASP A 133 -4.71 -17.34 7.86
C ASP A 133 -3.85 -17.54 6.61
N VAL A 134 -3.93 -16.62 5.64
CA VAL A 134 -3.06 -16.61 4.47
C VAL A 134 -1.60 -16.47 4.87
N ASP A 135 -1.28 -15.50 5.75
CA ASP A 135 0.09 -15.30 6.25
C ASP A 135 0.70 -16.59 6.81
N ARG A 136 -0.03 -17.24 7.73
CA ARG A 136 0.39 -18.52 8.31
C ARG A 136 0.52 -19.63 7.28
N TYR A 137 -0.34 -19.62 6.26
CA TYR A 137 -0.35 -20.66 5.23
C TYR A 137 0.85 -20.55 4.27
N ILE A 138 1.21 -19.33 3.88
CA ILE A 138 2.29 -19.11 2.91
C ILE A 138 3.68 -19.10 3.54
N ASP A 139 3.75 -18.94 4.87
CA ASP A 139 5.03 -18.94 5.59
C ASP A 139 5.80 -20.25 5.35
N GLY A 140 7.06 -20.13 4.98
CA GLY A 140 7.94 -21.25 4.64
C GLY A 140 7.60 -21.97 3.32
N LYS A 141 6.46 -21.67 2.67
CA LYS A 141 6.07 -22.26 1.37
C LYS A 141 6.47 -21.39 0.19
N LEU A 142 6.22 -20.08 0.28
CA LEU A 142 6.66 -19.13 -0.74
C LEU A 142 8.12 -18.73 -0.52
N GLY A 143 8.73 -18.18 -1.57
CA GLY A 143 10.01 -17.49 -1.51
C GLY A 143 9.88 -16.14 -0.81
N PRO A 144 10.71 -15.15 -1.16
CA PRO A 144 10.53 -13.78 -0.67
C PRO A 144 9.14 -13.25 -1.05
N VAL A 145 8.42 -12.66 -0.07
CA VAL A 145 7.15 -11.94 -0.32
C VAL A 145 7.35 -10.48 0.05
N SER A 146 6.99 -9.58 -0.87
CA SER A 146 7.02 -8.12 -0.65
C SER A 146 5.66 -7.52 -0.95
N VAL A 147 5.21 -6.59 -0.10
CA VAL A 147 3.94 -5.87 -0.26
C VAL A 147 4.19 -4.40 -0.54
N GLY A 148 3.43 -3.81 -1.47
CA GLY A 148 3.59 -2.49 -2.07
C GLY A 148 3.43 -1.29 -1.13
N TYR A 149 4.18 -1.22 -0.04
CA TYR A 149 4.26 -0.05 0.85
C TYR A 149 5.46 0.83 0.51
N MET A 150 5.45 1.39 -0.70
CA MET A 150 6.58 2.10 -1.30
C MET A 150 7.12 3.27 -0.47
N LEU A 151 6.31 3.91 0.40
CA LEU A 151 6.78 5.05 1.21
C LEU A 151 7.89 4.66 2.21
N ARG A 152 8.01 3.39 2.60
CA ARG A 152 9.16 2.93 3.37
C ARG A 152 10.47 3.05 2.60
N TYR A 153 10.42 2.94 1.26
CA TYR A 153 11.59 2.98 0.38
C TYR A 153 12.02 4.39 -0.03
N LEU A 154 11.26 5.44 0.34
CA LEU A 154 11.71 6.82 0.18
C LEU A 154 13.05 7.02 0.92
N ARG A 155 14.01 7.65 0.25
CA ARG A 155 15.33 7.94 0.87
C ARG A 155 15.20 8.81 2.13
N VAL A 156 14.21 9.71 2.18
CA VAL A 156 13.90 10.48 3.40
C VAL A 156 13.35 9.60 4.52
N SER A 157 12.50 8.59 4.21
CA SER A 157 12.00 7.62 5.19
C SER A 157 13.14 6.75 5.74
N GLN A 158 14.03 6.30 4.86
CA GLN A 158 15.21 5.54 5.25
C GLN A 158 16.17 6.38 6.10
N LYS A 159 16.35 7.68 5.75
CA LYS A 159 17.15 8.61 6.55
C LYS A 159 16.57 8.83 7.93
N LEU A 160 15.25 9.00 8.04
CA LEU A 160 14.56 9.12 9.33
C LEU A 160 14.77 7.85 10.17
N LYS A 161 14.55 6.67 9.60
CA LYS A 161 14.76 5.39 10.28
C LYS A 161 16.22 5.21 10.72
N GLN A 162 17.17 5.60 9.87
CA GLN A 162 18.59 5.60 10.20
C GLN A 162 18.90 6.49 11.40
N ILE A 163 18.36 7.72 11.47
CA ILE A 163 18.57 8.63 12.59
C ILE A 163 18.05 8.02 13.90
N ILE A 164 16.87 7.39 13.85
CA ILE A 164 16.31 6.68 15.03
C ILE A 164 17.29 5.59 15.48
N SER A 165 17.76 4.75 14.56
CA SER A 165 18.64 3.62 14.85
C SER A 165 20.01 4.05 15.34
N ASP A 166 20.69 4.94 14.59
CA ASP A 166 22.07 5.36 14.88
C ASP A 166 22.19 6.06 16.24
N ASN A 167 21.16 6.81 16.63
CA ASN A 167 21.10 7.50 17.90
C ASN A 167 20.38 6.70 18.99
N ARG A 168 19.93 5.47 18.70
CA ARG A 168 19.19 4.60 19.64
C ARG A 168 18.00 5.33 20.28
N LEU A 169 17.27 6.11 19.48
CA LEU A 169 16.18 6.93 19.98
C LEU A 169 15.04 6.06 20.50
N ARG A 170 14.54 6.42 21.67
CA ARG A 170 13.26 5.91 22.16
C ARG A 170 12.17 6.87 21.67
N VAL A 171 11.42 6.41 20.67
CA VAL A 171 10.29 7.18 20.12
C VAL A 171 9.25 7.37 21.23
N MET A 172 8.81 8.61 21.44
CA MET A 172 7.79 8.98 22.42
C MET A 172 6.43 9.18 21.78
N ALA A 173 6.41 9.77 20.55
CA ALA A 173 5.19 9.99 19.82
C ALA A 173 5.41 9.92 18.31
N VAL A 174 4.35 9.50 17.58
CA VAL A 174 4.26 9.57 16.11
C VAL A 174 2.91 10.18 15.74
N ASN A 175 2.93 11.28 14.98
CA ASN A 175 1.71 11.92 14.48
C ASN A 175 1.69 11.87 12.96
N ALA A 176 0.64 11.34 12.37
CA ALA A 176 0.47 11.24 10.93
C ALA A 176 -0.73 12.08 10.48
N ARG A 177 -0.57 12.83 9.39
CA ARG A 177 -1.65 13.61 8.76
C ARG A 177 -1.70 13.35 7.27
N TYR A 178 -2.91 13.10 6.78
CA TYR A 178 -3.16 12.94 5.37
C TYR A 178 -4.44 13.71 5.01
N VAL A 179 -4.28 14.84 4.34
CA VAL A 179 -5.40 15.66 3.85
C VAL A 179 -5.46 15.52 2.34
N ILE A 180 -6.56 14.97 1.85
CA ILE A 180 -6.74 14.60 0.45
C ILE A 180 -7.31 15.77 -0.36
N ALA A 181 -6.72 15.98 -1.55
CA ALA A 181 -7.30 16.78 -2.62
C ALA A 181 -8.32 15.92 -3.38
N TYR A 182 -9.60 16.25 -3.30
CA TYR A 182 -10.67 15.38 -3.76
C TYR A 182 -11.34 15.80 -5.07
N GLU A 183 -11.12 17.03 -5.53
CA GLU A 183 -11.84 17.64 -6.68
C GLU A 183 -11.75 16.78 -7.96
N HIS A 184 -10.64 16.06 -8.15
CA HIS A 184 -10.41 15.19 -9.31
C HIS A 184 -10.63 13.70 -9.03
N LEU A 185 -11.16 13.33 -7.87
CA LEU A 185 -11.50 11.93 -7.55
C LEU A 185 -12.86 11.56 -8.14
N THR A 186 -12.86 11.23 -9.42
CA THR A 186 -14.09 10.94 -10.19
C THR A 186 -14.57 9.49 -10.07
N LYS A 187 -13.78 8.61 -9.48
CA LYS A 187 -14.10 7.18 -9.34
C LYS A 187 -15.11 6.96 -8.22
N GLN A 188 -16.38 6.76 -8.55
CA GLN A 188 -17.47 6.59 -7.58
C GLN A 188 -17.22 5.43 -6.60
N TRP A 189 -16.62 4.31 -7.06
CA TRP A 189 -16.30 3.17 -6.20
C TRP A 189 -15.41 3.54 -5.01
N TRP A 190 -14.52 4.53 -5.18
CA TRP A 190 -13.67 5.00 -4.09
C TRP A 190 -14.48 5.64 -2.96
N TRP A 191 -15.55 6.35 -3.30
CA TRP A 191 -16.44 7.05 -2.35
C TRP A 191 -17.43 6.11 -1.65
N ASN A 192 -17.50 4.85 -2.12
CA ASN A 192 -18.32 3.80 -1.54
C ASN A 192 -17.45 2.91 -0.63
N LYS A 193 -17.67 2.97 0.71
CA LYS A 193 -16.87 2.21 1.68
C LYS A 193 -17.10 0.70 1.65
N SER A 194 -18.17 0.21 1.00
CA SER A 194 -18.36 -1.22 0.78
C SER A 194 -17.47 -1.76 -0.33
N GLN A 195 -17.04 -0.89 -1.25
CA GLN A 195 -16.17 -1.25 -2.38
C GLN A 195 -14.70 -0.92 -2.09
N SER A 196 -14.43 0.27 -1.53
CA SER A 196 -13.07 0.76 -1.27
C SER A 196 -12.52 0.34 0.10
N LEU A 197 -13.33 -0.19 1.00
CA LEU A 197 -13.07 -0.38 2.43
C LEU A 197 -12.89 0.93 3.22
N GLY A 198 -13.13 2.07 2.59
CA GLY A 198 -13.03 3.39 3.18
C GLY A 198 -11.61 3.96 3.20
N PRO A 199 -11.50 5.27 3.48
CA PRO A 199 -10.28 6.04 3.23
C PRO A 199 -9.09 5.64 4.12
N VAL A 200 -9.31 5.06 5.29
CA VAL A 200 -8.20 4.62 6.16
C VAL A 200 -7.52 3.39 5.58
N ILE A 201 -8.29 2.40 5.10
CA ILE A 201 -7.73 1.15 4.57
C ILE A 201 -7.18 1.35 3.16
N GLU A 202 -7.84 2.15 2.33
CA GLU A 202 -7.45 2.35 0.94
C GLU A 202 -6.31 3.36 0.78
N GLN A 203 -6.35 4.51 1.45
CA GLN A 203 -5.38 5.59 1.30
C GLN A 203 -4.45 5.77 2.50
N ALA A 204 -5.01 6.01 3.69
CA ALA A 204 -4.20 6.28 4.87
C ALA A 204 -3.38 5.06 5.34
N THR A 205 -3.60 3.90 4.72
CA THR A 205 -2.81 2.68 4.99
C THR A 205 -1.30 2.92 4.88
N HIS A 206 -0.83 3.76 3.95
CA HIS A 206 0.59 4.12 3.84
C HIS A 206 1.10 4.89 5.07
N PHE A 207 0.27 5.73 5.68
CA PHE A 207 0.62 6.49 6.88
C PHE A 207 0.48 5.66 8.15
N CYS A 208 -0.47 4.73 8.19
CA CYS A 208 -0.55 3.69 9.21
C CYS A 208 0.70 2.80 9.18
N ASP A 209 1.13 2.41 7.99
CA ASP A 209 2.33 1.63 7.76
C ASP A 209 3.60 2.36 8.22
N LEU A 210 3.79 3.61 7.81
CA LEU A 210 4.91 4.44 8.26
C LEU A 210 4.87 4.70 9.76
N ALA A 211 3.68 4.89 10.35
CA ALA A 211 3.53 5.08 11.79
C ALA A 211 4.02 3.84 12.56
N ARG A 212 3.68 2.62 12.09
CA ARG A 212 4.25 1.37 12.62
C ARG A 212 5.76 1.27 12.36
N TYR A 213 6.20 1.61 11.15
CA TYR A 213 7.61 1.52 10.77
C TYR A 213 8.52 2.36 11.66
N PHE A 214 8.07 3.55 12.09
CA PHE A 214 8.84 4.44 12.96
C PHE A 214 8.56 4.21 14.46
N GLY A 215 7.30 3.98 14.84
CA GLY A 215 6.87 3.90 16.24
C GLY A 215 6.96 2.50 16.85
N GLY A 216 6.91 1.45 16.02
CA GLY A 216 6.83 0.06 16.46
C GLY A 216 5.42 -0.53 16.39
N GLU A 217 5.21 -1.68 17.03
CA GLU A 217 3.93 -2.39 17.00
C GLU A 217 2.87 -1.65 17.83
N VAL A 218 1.63 -1.70 17.34
CA VAL A 218 0.47 -1.00 17.90
C VAL A 218 -0.34 -1.94 18.80
N GLU A 219 -0.68 -1.48 19.99
CA GLU A 219 -1.67 -2.13 20.86
C GLU A 219 -3.07 -1.85 20.30
N LEU A 220 -3.62 -2.77 19.48
CA LEU A 220 -4.87 -2.57 18.75
C LEU A 220 -6.07 -2.24 19.66
N ASP A 221 -6.10 -2.78 20.86
CA ASP A 221 -7.16 -2.54 21.84
C ASP A 221 -7.09 -1.14 22.47
N SER A 222 -5.99 -0.42 22.28
CA SER A 222 -5.81 0.96 22.77
C SER A 222 -6.40 2.02 21.83
N ILE A 223 -6.87 1.62 20.64
CA ILE A 223 -7.28 2.55 19.60
C ILE A 223 -8.59 3.24 19.97
N ILE A 224 -8.57 4.57 19.93
CA ILE A 224 -9.74 5.44 20.02
C ILE A 224 -9.82 6.24 18.72
N ALA A 225 -11.00 6.28 18.11
CA ALA A 225 -11.19 7.01 16.85
C ALA A 225 -12.53 7.73 16.78
N HIS A 226 -12.52 8.87 16.11
CA HIS A 226 -13.70 9.66 15.77
C HIS A 226 -13.73 9.91 14.27
N SER A 227 -14.93 9.99 13.70
CA SER A 227 -15.15 10.43 12.33
C SER A 227 -16.10 11.61 12.25
N LEU A 228 -15.95 12.40 11.20
CA LEU A 228 -16.96 13.30 10.68
C LEU A 228 -17.64 12.57 9.53
N GLU A 229 -18.88 12.17 9.73
CA GLU A 229 -19.65 11.46 8.72
C GLU A 229 -20.23 12.42 7.67
N HIS A 230 -20.54 11.89 6.48
CA HIS A 230 -21.07 12.66 5.36
C HIS A 230 -22.35 13.44 5.67
N PHE A 231 -23.16 13.00 6.64
CA PHE A 231 -24.42 13.61 7.04
C PHE A 231 -24.30 14.65 8.18
N GLU A 232 -23.13 14.78 8.79
CA GLU A 232 -22.92 15.74 9.88
C GLU A 232 -22.67 17.16 9.30
N SER A 233 -23.16 18.20 9.99
CA SER A 233 -23.24 19.58 9.48
C SER A 233 -21.97 20.11 8.78
N PRO A 234 -20.72 19.92 9.27
CA PRO A 234 -19.54 20.46 8.59
C PRO A 234 -19.00 19.58 7.44
N SER A 235 -19.72 18.53 7.02
CA SER A 235 -19.23 17.53 6.06
C SER A 235 -19.35 17.91 4.59
N GLY A 236 -19.97 19.03 4.27
CA GLY A 236 -20.29 19.42 2.89
C GLY A 236 -19.05 19.60 2.01
N LEU A 237 -19.04 18.95 0.84
CA LEU A 237 -17.99 19.04 -0.17
C LEU A 237 -18.49 19.81 -1.39
N SER A 238 -17.92 20.99 -1.66
CA SER A 238 -18.39 21.90 -2.72
C SER A 238 -17.93 21.57 -4.13
N LYS A 239 -16.98 20.65 -4.29
CA LYS A 239 -16.31 20.30 -5.56
C LYS A 239 -16.41 18.81 -5.89
N LEU A 240 -17.40 18.10 -5.33
CA LEU A 240 -17.60 16.70 -5.67
C LEU A 240 -17.96 16.57 -7.17
N ALA A 241 -17.30 15.64 -7.87
CA ALA A 241 -17.41 15.49 -9.33
C ALA A 241 -18.72 14.82 -9.79
N PHE A 242 -19.55 14.35 -8.86
CA PHE A 242 -20.83 13.66 -9.12
C PHE A 242 -21.79 13.88 -7.94
N ASP A 243 -23.06 13.59 -8.18
CA ASP A 243 -24.08 13.60 -7.14
C ASP A 243 -23.96 12.34 -6.26
N GLU A 244 -23.37 12.49 -5.08
CA GLU A 244 -23.15 11.38 -4.15
C GLU A 244 -24.48 10.80 -3.64
N GLU A 245 -25.50 11.66 -3.44
CA GLU A 245 -26.79 11.22 -2.95
C GLU A 245 -27.53 10.33 -3.95
N ALA A 246 -27.39 10.63 -5.24
CA ALA A 246 -27.98 9.83 -6.30
C ALA A 246 -27.20 8.52 -6.58
N CYS A 247 -25.89 8.48 -6.29
CA CYS A 247 -25.02 7.37 -6.75
C CYS A 247 -24.64 6.37 -5.67
N ILE A 248 -24.66 6.76 -4.38
CA ILE A 248 -24.13 5.93 -3.27
C ILE A 248 -25.14 5.90 -2.11
N PRO A 249 -25.57 4.70 -1.67
CA PRO A 249 -26.39 4.58 -0.47
C PRO A 249 -25.77 5.28 0.73
N ALA A 250 -26.58 5.95 1.56
CA ALA A 250 -26.11 6.80 2.66
C ALA A 250 -25.17 6.04 3.63
N GLU A 251 -25.51 4.80 3.96
CA GLU A 251 -24.77 3.93 4.86
C GLU A 251 -23.41 3.48 4.30
N GLU A 252 -23.22 3.60 2.98
CA GLU A 252 -21.99 3.21 2.27
C GLU A 252 -21.05 4.39 1.96
N ARG A 253 -21.48 5.64 2.20
CA ARG A 253 -20.65 6.81 1.94
C ARG A 253 -19.48 6.89 2.90
N VAL A 254 -18.33 7.35 2.40
CA VAL A 254 -17.12 7.50 3.22
C VAL A 254 -17.21 8.68 4.18
N PRO A 255 -16.64 8.58 5.40
CA PRO A 255 -16.50 9.73 6.29
C PRO A 255 -15.59 10.79 5.67
N ARG A 256 -15.81 12.07 6.03
CA ARG A 256 -14.99 13.20 5.56
C ARG A 256 -13.72 13.38 6.38
N VAL A 257 -13.76 13.00 7.65
CA VAL A 257 -12.61 13.02 8.55
C VAL A 257 -12.58 11.72 9.34
N THR A 258 -11.40 11.18 9.53
CA THR A 258 -11.14 10.14 10.54
C THR A 258 -9.93 10.58 11.37
N SER A 259 -10.11 10.69 12.68
CA SER A 259 -9.05 10.99 13.64
C SER A 259 -8.93 9.85 14.64
N ALA A 260 -7.72 9.31 14.79
CA ALA A 260 -7.45 8.18 15.67
C ALA A 260 -6.21 8.42 16.52
N THR A 261 -6.20 7.82 17.72
CA THR A 261 -5.05 7.77 18.62
C THR A 261 -4.87 6.34 19.16
N TRP A 262 -3.64 5.99 19.51
CA TRP A 262 -3.31 4.65 20.01
C TRP A 262 -2.05 4.66 20.87
N LYS A 263 -1.82 3.53 21.55
CA LYS A 263 -0.55 3.18 22.19
C LYS A 263 0.26 2.23 21.31
N TYR A 264 1.56 2.35 21.38
CA TYR A 264 2.49 1.33 20.91
C TYR A 264 2.90 0.40 22.05
N GLU A 265 3.29 -0.82 21.75
CA GLU A 265 3.81 -1.78 22.74
C GLU A 265 5.00 -1.22 23.52
N SER A 266 5.75 -0.29 22.95
CA SER A 266 6.82 0.46 23.62
C SER A 266 6.34 1.46 24.68
N GLY A 267 5.02 1.72 24.75
CA GLY A 267 4.40 2.76 25.57
C GLY A 267 4.33 4.13 24.90
N ALA A 268 4.91 4.31 23.71
CA ALA A 268 4.76 5.53 22.90
C ALA A 268 3.28 5.79 22.53
N VAL A 269 2.99 7.00 22.06
CA VAL A 269 1.64 7.39 21.62
C VAL A 269 1.65 7.69 20.11
N GLY A 270 0.63 7.19 19.40
CA GLY A 270 0.44 7.50 17.99
C GLY A 270 -0.86 8.25 17.73
N SER A 271 -0.90 8.99 16.62
CA SER A 271 -2.13 9.57 16.09
C SER A 271 -2.14 9.60 14.57
N LEU A 272 -3.36 9.53 14.01
CA LEU A 272 -3.62 9.72 12.58
C LEU A 272 -4.78 10.70 12.42
N MET A 273 -4.63 11.64 11.49
CA MET A 273 -5.75 12.45 10.98
C MET A 273 -5.81 12.30 9.46
N HIS A 274 -6.88 11.68 8.97
CA HIS A 274 -7.24 11.64 7.55
C HIS A 274 -8.41 12.60 7.29
N VAL A 275 -8.27 13.47 6.28
CA VAL A 275 -9.26 14.51 5.98
C VAL A 275 -9.50 14.62 4.48
N ILE A 276 -10.76 14.67 4.06
CA ILE A 276 -11.18 14.94 2.67
C ILE A 276 -11.63 16.39 2.61
N ALA A 277 -10.74 17.31 2.20
CA ALA A 277 -11.06 18.73 2.25
C ALA A 277 -10.40 19.60 1.16
N LEU A 278 -9.28 19.16 0.53
CA LEU A 278 -8.56 20.03 -0.38
C LEU A 278 -9.14 19.98 -1.80
N HIS A 279 -9.06 21.11 -2.49
CA HIS A 279 -9.30 21.21 -3.93
C HIS A 279 -8.00 20.99 -4.70
N GLY A 280 -8.11 20.85 -6.03
CA GLY A 280 -6.96 20.61 -6.89
C GLY A 280 -6.44 19.16 -6.84
N ARG A 281 -5.13 19.00 -7.00
CA ARG A 281 -4.49 17.67 -7.10
C ARG A 281 -3.48 17.37 -6.00
N ASP A 282 -3.01 18.41 -5.29
CA ASP A 282 -1.95 18.25 -4.31
C ASP A 282 -2.53 17.84 -2.96
N PHE A 283 -1.94 16.78 -2.39
CA PHE A 283 -2.25 16.30 -1.06
C PHE A 283 -1.38 17.01 -0.03
N PHE A 284 -1.91 17.25 1.17
CA PHE A 284 -1.09 17.61 2.31
C PHE A 284 -0.79 16.35 3.12
N THR A 285 0.48 15.99 3.22
CA THR A 285 0.93 14.81 3.96
C THR A 285 2.10 15.14 4.86
N GLU A 286 2.01 14.67 6.11
CA GLU A 286 3.06 14.89 7.11
C GLU A 286 3.09 13.74 8.10
N ILE A 287 4.29 13.38 8.54
CA ILE A 287 4.48 12.48 9.67
C ILE A 287 5.59 13.02 10.57
N ASP A 288 5.26 13.24 11.84
CA ASP A 288 6.17 13.69 12.87
C ASP A 288 6.55 12.54 13.79
N VAL A 289 7.84 12.44 14.12
CA VAL A 289 8.36 11.51 15.13
C VAL A 289 9.11 12.31 16.17
N PHE A 290 8.74 12.12 17.44
CA PHE A 290 9.34 12.79 18.59
C PHE A 290 10.05 11.79 19.48
N ALA A 291 11.26 12.13 19.87
CA ALA A 291 12.05 11.45 20.89
C ALA A 291 12.74 12.50 21.76
N ASP A 292 13.40 12.09 22.84
CA ASP A 292 14.05 13.04 23.74
C ASP A 292 15.06 13.94 22.99
N GLY A 293 14.77 15.23 22.93
CA GLY A 293 15.56 16.25 22.23
C GLY A 293 15.47 16.20 20.69
N TYR A 294 14.75 15.27 20.08
CA TYR A 294 14.61 15.15 18.62
C TYR A 294 13.20 15.43 18.14
N SER A 295 13.12 16.18 17.06
CA SER A 295 11.93 16.28 16.22
C SER A 295 12.31 15.90 14.77
N LEU A 296 11.63 14.89 14.20
CA LEU A 296 11.86 14.36 12.87
C LEU A 296 10.55 14.49 12.10
N ARG A 297 10.48 15.36 11.09
CA ARG A 297 9.26 15.66 10.36
C ARG A 297 9.43 15.39 8.87
N LEU A 298 8.74 14.40 8.35
CA LEU A 298 8.66 14.07 6.94
C LEU A 298 7.40 14.71 6.35
N CYS A 299 7.59 15.56 5.33
CA CYS A 299 6.53 16.28 4.64
C CYS A 299 6.46 15.87 3.18
N ASP A 300 5.27 16.02 2.58
CA ASP A 300 4.97 15.89 1.15
C ASP A 300 5.49 14.57 0.54
N ALA A 301 5.13 13.46 1.16
CA ALA A 301 5.64 12.13 0.83
C ALA A 301 5.39 11.69 -0.63
N TYR A 302 4.45 12.31 -1.35
CA TYR A 302 4.08 11.89 -2.70
C TYR A 302 4.66 12.74 -3.82
N ASN A 303 4.92 14.04 -3.59
CA ASN A 303 5.35 14.95 -4.66
C ASN A 303 6.81 15.38 -4.50
N ALA A 304 7.16 15.98 -3.37
CA ALA A 304 8.50 16.49 -3.09
C ALA A 304 8.93 16.15 -1.65
N PRO A 305 9.24 14.86 -1.36
CA PRO A 305 9.51 14.42 0.00
C PRO A 305 10.68 15.16 0.64
N VAL A 306 10.45 15.73 1.84
CA VAL A 306 11.45 16.45 2.62
C VAL A 306 11.41 15.99 4.05
N LEU A 307 12.58 15.72 4.64
CA LEU A 307 12.74 15.44 6.06
C LEU A 307 13.43 16.63 6.75
N TYR A 308 12.75 17.17 7.75
CA TYR A 308 13.29 18.17 8.68
C TYR A 308 13.71 17.47 9.96
N VAL A 309 14.91 17.79 10.44
CA VAL A 309 15.49 17.16 11.64
C VAL A 309 15.98 18.25 12.59
N ARG A 310 15.37 18.33 13.76
CA ARG A 310 15.89 19.11 14.87
C ARG A 310 16.56 18.17 15.88
N ARG A 311 17.78 18.55 16.33
CA ARG A 311 18.60 17.77 17.27
C ARG A 311 18.64 18.39 18.66
N PRO A 312 19.01 17.63 19.69
CA PRO A 312 19.16 18.17 21.03
C PRO A 312 20.08 19.37 21.07
N GLY A 313 19.64 20.45 21.76
CA GLY A 313 20.43 21.66 21.97
C GLY A 313 20.60 22.58 20.78
N ASP A 314 19.96 22.27 19.63
CA ASP A 314 19.98 23.12 18.43
C ASP A 314 18.54 23.39 17.91
N ASP A 315 18.15 24.66 17.85
CA ASP A 315 16.82 25.05 17.36
C ASP A 315 16.75 25.09 15.82
N ARG A 316 17.87 24.96 15.13
CA ARG A 316 17.92 24.90 13.65
C ARG A 316 17.49 23.53 13.18
N GLU A 317 16.74 23.50 12.09
CA GLU A 317 16.38 22.27 11.41
C GLU A 317 17.40 21.94 10.31
N GLU A 318 17.95 20.72 10.35
CA GLU A 318 18.63 20.14 9.20
C GLU A 318 17.57 19.71 8.18
N VAL A 319 17.85 19.90 6.89
CA VAL A 319 16.90 19.54 5.82
C VAL A 319 17.53 18.47 4.94
N TYR A 320 16.81 17.36 4.75
CA TYR A 320 17.18 16.30 3.84
C TYR A 320 16.16 16.22 2.71
N LYS A 321 16.64 16.37 1.48
CA LYS A 321 15.88 16.21 0.25
C LYS A 321 16.72 15.43 -0.75
N TYR A 322 16.10 14.54 -1.48
CA TYR A 322 16.77 13.72 -2.46
C TYR A 322 16.08 13.89 -3.81
N ASP A 323 16.83 14.41 -4.78
CA ASP A 323 16.36 14.48 -6.15
C ASP A 323 16.38 13.08 -6.80
N ASP A 324 15.50 12.85 -7.76
CA ASP A 324 15.37 11.60 -8.52
C ASP A 324 15.14 10.35 -7.65
N ASP A 325 14.45 10.50 -6.50
CA ASP A 325 14.05 9.37 -5.66
C ASP A 325 12.85 8.64 -6.27
N ASP A 326 13.02 7.38 -6.65
CA ASP A 326 11.94 6.50 -7.12
C ASP A 326 11.73 5.36 -6.11
N PRO A 327 10.87 5.54 -5.10
CA PRO A 327 10.62 4.55 -4.07
C PRO A 327 10.02 3.25 -4.64
N PHE A 328 9.22 3.32 -5.69
CA PHE A 328 8.72 2.15 -6.40
C PHE A 328 9.85 1.35 -7.07
N PHE A 329 10.85 2.05 -7.64
CA PHE A 329 12.01 1.36 -8.19
C PHE A 329 12.84 0.69 -7.10
N SER A 330 13.03 1.37 -5.97
CA SER A 330 13.78 0.84 -4.82
C SER A 330 13.11 -0.42 -4.26
N GLU A 331 11.77 -0.43 -4.18
CA GLU A 331 10.95 -1.57 -3.78
C GLU A 331 11.07 -2.74 -4.77
N VAL A 332 10.89 -2.47 -6.08
CA VAL A 332 11.08 -3.47 -7.14
C VAL A 332 12.49 -4.05 -7.08
N ALA A 333 13.50 -3.21 -6.93
CA ALA A 333 14.90 -3.64 -6.87
C ALA A 333 15.16 -4.52 -5.64
N GLY A 334 14.65 -4.14 -4.47
CA GLY A 334 14.78 -4.92 -3.23
C GLY A 334 14.15 -6.31 -3.36
N MET A 335 12.96 -6.41 -3.96
CA MET A 335 12.29 -7.68 -4.22
C MET A 335 13.10 -8.57 -5.18
N ILE A 336 13.57 -8.02 -6.30
CA ILE A 336 14.35 -8.79 -7.27
C ILE A 336 15.66 -9.25 -6.67
N ASP A 337 16.38 -8.37 -5.95
CA ASP A 337 17.64 -8.73 -5.31
C ASP A 337 17.46 -9.86 -4.26
N ALA A 338 16.37 -9.82 -3.48
CA ALA A 338 16.04 -10.85 -2.50
C ALA A 338 15.72 -12.22 -3.14
N VAL A 339 15.17 -12.22 -4.35
CA VAL A 339 14.90 -13.46 -5.11
C VAL A 339 16.17 -14.01 -5.74
N GLU A 340 17.05 -13.14 -6.23
CA GLU A 340 18.32 -13.55 -6.87
C GLU A 340 19.37 -13.97 -5.83
N ASP A 341 19.36 -13.36 -4.65
CA ASP A 341 20.30 -13.65 -3.56
C ASP A 341 19.57 -13.64 -2.20
N PRO A 342 19.42 -14.80 -1.53
CA PRO A 342 18.77 -14.87 -0.22
C PRO A 342 19.40 -14.00 0.87
N SER A 343 20.69 -13.64 0.76
CA SER A 343 21.35 -12.72 1.70
C SER A 343 20.80 -11.30 1.63
N GLN A 344 20.13 -10.93 0.53
CA GLN A 344 19.51 -9.64 0.29
C GLN A 344 18.06 -9.55 0.80
N ARG A 345 17.53 -10.56 1.49
CA ARG A 345 16.15 -10.53 2.03
C ARG A 345 15.86 -9.32 2.91
N HIS A 346 16.86 -8.79 3.59
CA HIS A 346 16.75 -7.57 4.39
C HIS A 346 16.36 -6.32 3.58
N ARG A 347 16.45 -6.35 2.25
CA ARG A 347 16.01 -5.27 1.35
C ARG A 347 14.51 -5.23 1.14
N ILE A 348 13.79 -6.28 1.51
CA ILE A 348 12.32 -6.27 1.58
C ILE A 348 11.95 -5.60 2.90
N LEU A 349 11.41 -4.39 2.80
CA LEU A 349 11.04 -3.59 3.98
C LEU A 349 9.63 -3.89 4.50
N THR A 350 8.81 -4.60 3.71
CA THR A 350 7.45 -4.98 4.09
C THR A 350 7.17 -6.41 3.62
N SER A 351 7.22 -7.38 4.53
CA SER A 351 6.79 -8.76 4.30
C SER A 351 5.26 -8.87 4.29
N TYR A 352 4.72 -10.07 4.01
CA TYR A 352 3.28 -10.30 4.11
C TYR A 352 2.80 -10.16 5.56
N ASP A 353 3.49 -10.75 6.56
CA ASP A 353 3.18 -10.60 7.99
C ASP A 353 3.13 -9.12 8.40
N ASP A 354 4.13 -8.35 8.01
CA ASP A 354 4.20 -6.92 8.35
C ASP A 354 3.02 -6.14 7.71
N ALA A 355 2.68 -6.44 6.47
CA ALA A 355 1.53 -5.85 5.79
C ALA A 355 0.18 -6.31 6.39
N ALA A 356 0.08 -7.57 6.83
CA ALA A 356 -1.10 -8.09 7.52
C ALA A 356 -1.35 -7.36 8.84
N ARG A 357 -0.30 -7.05 9.59
CA ARG A 357 -0.38 -6.22 10.82
C ARG A 357 -0.82 -4.79 10.50
N THR A 358 -0.31 -4.17 9.43
CA THR A 358 -0.80 -2.86 8.98
C THR A 358 -2.27 -2.93 8.59
N TYR A 359 -2.69 -3.98 7.90
CA TYR A 359 -4.09 -4.21 7.54
C TYR A 359 -4.99 -4.33 8.79
N ALA A 360 -4.58 -5.13 9.77
CA ALA A 360 -5.29 -5.25 11.05
C ALA A 360 -5.42 -3.90 11.77
N PHE A 361 -4.36 -3.10 11.77
CA PHE A 361 -4.34 -1.77 12.36
C PHE A 361 -5.32 -0.82 11.67
N THR A 362 -5.34 -0.77 10.34
CA THR A 362 -6.31 0.08 9.61
C THR A 362 -7.76 -0.32 9.87
N TRP A 363 -8.03 -1.64 9.95
CA TRP A 363 -9.35 -2.14 10.33
C TRP A 363 -9.76 -1.80 11.76
N ALA A 364 -8.82 -1.83 12.70
CA ALA A 364 -9.08 -1.46 14.09
C ALA A 364 -9.45 0.02 14.20
N ILE A 365 -8.78 0.92 13.46
CA ILE A 365 -9.15 2.34 13.38
C ILE A 365 -10.56 2.50 12.81
N ARG A 366 -10.87 1.83 11.70
CA ARG A 366 -12.19 1.89 11.07
C ARG A 366 -13.29 1.43 12.03
N ARG A 367 -13.11 0.27 12.67
CA ARG A 367 -14.08 -0.28 13.62
C ARG A 367 -14.29 0.64 14.84
N ALA A 368 -13.21 1.22 15.37
CA ALA A 368 -13.29 2.16 16.48
C ALA A 368 -14.09 3.42 16.12
N SER A 369 -13.89 3.98 14.92
CA SER A 369 -14.65 5.14 14.43
C SER A 369 -16.12 4.81 14.22
N GLU A 370 -16.45 3.70 13.57
CA GLU A 370 -17.83 3.23 13.35
C GLU A 370 -18.56 2.95 14.67
N ALA A 371 -17.88 2.34 15.65
CA ALA A 371 -18.43 2.12 16.98
C ALA A 371 -18.74 3.43 17.73
N CYS A 372 -17.88 4.45 17.60
CA CYS A 372 -18.09 5.76 18.18
C CYS A 372 -19.33 6.45 17.56
N VAL A 373 -19.50 6.39 16.25
CA VAL A 373 -20.69 6.91 15.57
C VAL A 373 -21.96 6.21 16.05
N ALA A 374 -21.94 4.87 16.07
CA ALA A 374 -23.08 4.07 16.53
C ALA A 374 -23.49 4.38 17.98
N ALA A 375 -22.51 4.63 18.86
CA ALA A 375 -22.77 5.02 20.25
C ALA A 375 -23.46 6.39 20.37
N ARG A 376 -23.02 7.39 19.57
CA ARG A 376 -23.63 8.75 19.57
C ARG A 376 -25.06 8.75 19.07
N HIS A 377 -25.41 7.89 18.12
CA HIS A 377 -26.76 7.81 17.55
C HIS A 377 -27.73 6.91 18.32
N ARG A 378 -27.25 6.17 19.33
CA ARG A 378 -28.09 5.37 20.25
C ARG A 378 -28.48 6.15 21.52
N SER A 379 -27.84 7.26 21.80
CA SER A 379 -28.25 8.12 22.91
C SER A 379 -29.50 8.90 22.53
N PRO A 380 -30.60 8.83 23.31
CA PRO A 380 -31.87 9.44 23.00
C PRO A 380 -31.83 10.98 22.98
#